data_3c0b7633c5dc56adc4baa27eea42e9fe
#
_entry.id   3c0b7633c5dc56adc4baa27eea42e9fe
#
_cell.length_a   1.000
_cell.length_b   1.000
_cell.length_c   1.000
_cell.angle_alpha   90.00
_cell.angle_beta   90.00
_cell.angle_gamma   90.00
#
_symmetry.space_group_name_H-M   'P 1'
#
loop_
_entity.id
_entity.type
_entity.pdbx_description
1 polymer ?
#
loop_
_entity_poly.entity_id
_entity_poly.type
_entity_poly.pdbx_seq_one_letter_code
_entity_poly.pdbx_strand_id
1 'polypeptide(L)'
;MNLRIAAAALAFAATSALAHHGWSEYDSSQTLTLTGRIELSGYEHPHGFVKLSSGGKTWTAVLAPPSRMENRGLPRAELVPGKTVTVVGYPNRNKPDEMRAERITVDGRTVELR
;
A
#
# COMPACT_ATOMS: atom_id res chain seq x y z
N MET A 1 -9.25 -43.91 -20.99
CA MET A 1 -8.26 -43.28 -21.63
C MET A 1 -8.17 -41.79 -21.59
N ASN A 2 -9.08 -41.07 -21.07
CA ASN A 2 -9.13 -39.61 -21.20
C ASN A 2 -8.92 -38.88 -19.90
N LEU A 3 -8.20 -39.48 -19.00
CA LEU A 3 -7.99 -38.93 -17.67
C LEU A 3 -6.94 -37.82 -17.61
N ARG A 4 -6.30 -37.55 -18.74
CA ARG A 4 -5.14 -36.67 -18.76
C ARG A 4 -5.50 -35.21 -18.78
N ILE A 5 -6.77 -34.88 -19.02
CA ILE A 5 -7.19 -33.51 -19.26
C ILE A 5 -7.51 -32.76 -17.95
N ALA A 6 -7.77 -33.49 -16.89
CA ALA A 6 -8.18 -32.88 -15.64
C ALA A 6 -7.07 -32.19 -14.87
N ALA A 7 -5.81 -32.55 -15.15
CA ALA A 7 -4.70 -32.01 -14.35
C ALA A 7 -4.26 -30.60 -14.72
N ALA A 8 -4.59 -30.15 -15.91
CA ALA A 8 -4.09 -28.86 -16.39
C ALA A 8 -4.84 -27.66 -15.82
N ALA A 9 -6.05 -27.84 -15.34
CA ALA A 9 -6.88 -26.73 -14.86
C ALA A 9 -6.46 -26.21 -13.48
N LEU A 10 -5.79 -27.02 -12.69
CA LEU A 10 -5.45 -26.64 -11.33
C LEU A 10 -4.29 -25.65 -11.22
N ALA A 11 -3.43 -25.62 -12.22
CA ALA A 11 -2.28 -24.72 -12.17
C ALA A 11 -2.67 -23.25 -12.31
N PHE A 12 -3.77 -22.96 -12.99
CA PHE A 12 -4.20 -21.59 -13.18
C PHE A 12 -4.78 -20.94 -11.94
N ALA A 13 -5.43 -21.71 -11.08
CA ALA A 13 -6.03 -21.16 -9.87
C ALA A 13 -4.97 -20.63 -8.90
N ALA A 14 -3.83 -21.33 -8.81
CA ALA A 14 -2.75 -20.89 -7.93
C ALA A 14 -2.10 -19.60 -8.41
N THR A 15 -1.98 -19.41 -9.71
CA THR A 15 -1.39 -18.21 -10.27
C THR A 15 -2.28 -17.00 -10.06
N SER A 16 -3.60 -17.16 -10.17
CA SER A 16 -4.54 -16.07 -9.94
C SER A 16 -4.51 -15.59 -8.51
N ALA A 17 -4.35 -16.50 -7.55
CA ALA A 17 -4.33 -16.13 -6.13
C ALA A 17 -3.14 -15.27 -5.77
N LEU A 18 -2.01 -15.44 -6.46
CA LEU A 18 -0.80 -14.65 -6.20
C LEU A 18 -0.87 -13.23 -6.76
N ALA A 19 -1.79 -12.98 -7.68
CA ALA A 19 -1.89 -11.69 -8.33
C ALA A 19 -2.78 -10.70 -7.59
N HIS A 20 -3.32 -11.08 -6.43
CA HIS A 20 -4.35 -10.30 -5.77
C HIS A 20 -3.91 -9.42 -4.62
N HIS A 21 -2.68 -8.89 -4.66
CA HIS A 21 -2.28 -7.85 -3.73
C HIS A 21 -2.55 -6.48 -4.35
N GLY A 22 -3.79 -6.26 -4.76
CA GLY A 22 -4.17 -5.05 -5.44
C GLY A 22 -5.19 -4.24 -4.66
N TRP A 23 -5.73 -3.26 -5.33
CA TRP A 23 -6.67 -2.31 -4.76
C TRP A 23 -7.98 -2.94 -4.31
N SER A 24 -8.33 -4.11 -4.83
CA SER A 24 -9.56 -4.80 -4.44
C SER A 24 -9.58 -5.27 -2.98
N GLU A 25 -8.44 -5.36 -2.34
CA GLU A 25 -8.36 -5.69 -0.91
C GLU A 25 -8.74 -4.51 -0.03
N TYR A 26 -8.94 -3.34 -0.60
CA TYR A 26 -9.22 -2.10 0.12
C TYR A 26 -10.60 -1.58 -0.23
N ASP A 27 -11.27 -1.02 0.77
CA ASP A 27 -12.63 -0.54 0.62
C ASP A 27 -12.66 0.90 0.12
N SER A 28 -12.79 1.06 -1.19
CA SER A 28 -12.77 2.38 -1.82
C SER A 28 -14.04 3.21 -1.54
N SER A 29 -15.03 2.64 -0.89
CA SER A 29 -16.20 3.42 -0.47
C SER A 29 -15.93 4.23 0.81
N GLN A 30 -14.80 3.97 1.47
CA GLN A 30 -14.42 4.66 2.70
C GLN A 30 -13.08 5.37 2.50
N THR A 31 -13.10 6.67 2.38
CA THR A 31 -11.87 7.45 2.25
C THR A 31 -11.35 7.82 3.63
N LEU A 32 -10.09 7.48 3.89
CA LEU A 32 -9.39 7.85 5.11
C LEU A 32 -8.39 8.95 4.80
N THR A 33 -8.33 9.93 5.69
CA THR A 33 -7.28 10.95 5.68
C THR A 33 -6.56 10.86 7.02
N LEU A 34 -5.31 10.42 6.99
CA LEU A 34 -4.53 10.21 8.21
C LEU A 34 -3.32 11.14 8.21
N THR A 35 -3.23 11.98 9.21
CA THR A 35 -2.05 12.80 9.44
C THR A 35 -1.35 12.25 10.67
N GLY A 36 -0.07 11.96 10.52
CA GLY A 36 0.67 11.37 11.61
C GLY A 36 2.15 11.39 11.39
N ARG A 37 2.85 10.94 12.42
CA ARG A 37 4.28 10.89 12.44
C ARG A 37 4.75 9.52 11.99
N ILE A 38 5.72 9.48 11.10
CA ILE A 38 6.33 8.23 10.65
C ILE A 38 7.14 7.63 11.79
N GLU A 39 6.81 6.40 12.15
CA GLU A 39 7.55 5.62 13.14
C GLU A 39 8.52 4.67 12.46
N LEU A 40 8.15 4.15 11.30
CA LEU A 40 8.94 3.21 10.53
C LEU A 40 8.58 3.35 9.07
N SER A 41 9.54 3.17 8.18
CA SER A 41 9.27 3.17 6.74
C SER A 41 10.02 2.05 6.05
N GLY A 42 9.44 1.56 4.95
CA GLY A 42 10.07 0.62 4.05
C GLY A 42 9.99 1.17 2.64
N TYR A 43 11.01 0.90 1.85
CA TYR A 43 11.12 1.45 0.50
C TYR A 43 11.64 0.38 -0.46
N GLU A 44 10.95 -0.75 -0.49
CA GLU A 44 11.36 -1.90 -1.29
C GLU A 44 10.18 -2.48 -2.06
N HIS A 45 10.48 -3.30 -3.05
CA HIS A 45 9.45 -4.00 -3.79
C HIS A 45 8.73 -5.03 -2.92
N PRO A 46 7.44 -5.26 -3.15
CA PRO A 46 6.63 -4.69 -4.25
C PRO A 46 6.12 -3.28 -3.97
N HIS A 47 6.05 -2.85 -2.73
CA HIS A 47 5.55 -1.52 -2.36
C HIS A 47 6.30 -0.97 -1.17
N GLY A 48 6.56 0.33 -1.18
CA GLY A 48 6.95 1.03 0.02
C GLY A 48 5.79 1.14 0.99
N PHE A 49 6.09 1.43 2.24
CA PHE A 49 5.08 1.65 3.27
C PHE A 49 5.62 2.60 4.33
N VAL A 50 4.70 3.16 5.09
CA VAL A 50 5.04 3.88 6.32
C VAL A 50 4.13 3.39 7.44
N LYS A 51 4.67 3.28 8.65
CA LYS A 51 3.87 3.12 9.84
C LYS A 51 3.70 4.48 10.48
N LEU A 52 2.45 4.88 10.65
CA LEU A 52 2.09 6.20 11.15
C LEU A 52 1.42 6.10 12.50
N SER A 53 1.82 6.98 13.41
CA SER A 53 1.07 7.23 14.63
C SER A 53 0.04 8.30 14.33
N SER A 54 -1.23 7.95 14.35
CA SER A 54 -2.33 8.87 14.03
C SER A 54 -3.55 8.54 14.89
N GLY A 55 -4.06 9.53 15.59
CA GLY A 55 -5.26 9.35 16.44
C GLY A 55 -5.09 8.33 17.54
N GLY A 56 -3.91 8.21 18.12
CA GLY A 56 -3.63 7.25 19.19
C GLY A 56 -3.46 5.81 18.72
N LYS A 57 -3.33 5.60 17.41
CA LYS A 57 -3.24 4.28 16.80
C LYS A 57 -2.09 4.26 15.80
N THR A 58 -1.44 3.13 15.66
CA THR A 58 -0.43 2.93 14.62
C THR A 58 -1.07 2.31 13.39
N TRP A 59 -0.95 3.00 12.27
CA TRP A 59 -1.44 2.56 10.98
C TRP A 59 -0.30 2.14 10.08
N THR A 60 -0.49 1.09 9.30
CA THR A 60 0.41 0.78 8.18
C THR A 60 -0.23 1.32 6.91
N ALA A 61 0.40 2.30 6.31
CA ALA A 61 -0.03 2.85 5.02
C ALA A 61 0.85 2.26 3.92
N VAL A 62 0.24 1.45 3.07
CA VAL A 62 0.91 0.88 1.90
C VAL A 62 0.95 1.95 0.82
N LEU A 63 2.13 2.22 0.29
CA LEU A 63 2.34 3.29 -0.67
C LEU A 63 2.38 2.74 -2.11
N ALA A 64 3.47 2.96 -2.82
CA ALA A 64 3.60 2.56 -4.22
C ALA A 64 4.93 1.83 -4.41
N PRO A 65 5.14 1.21 -5.57
CA PRO A 65 6.46 0.68 -5.90
C PRO A 65 7.52 1.79 -5.83
N PRO A 66 8.70 1.50 -5.32
CA PRO A 66 9.76 2.51 -5.19
C PRO A 66 10.08 3.27 -6.47
N SER A 67 10.10 2.59 -7.61
CA SER A 67 10.39 3.25 -8.88
C SER A 67 9.36 4.33 -9.23
N ARG A 68 8.10 4.07 -8.94
CA ARG A 68 7.04 5.06 -9.17
C ARG A 68 7.21 6.26 -8.24
N MET A 69 7.51 6.00 -6.99
CA MET A 69 7.69 7.08 -6.02
C MET A 69 8.90 7.94 -6.37
N GLU A 70 10.01 7.34 -6.77
CA GLU A 70 11.18 8.09 -7.21
C GLU A 70 10.88 8.93 -8.44
N ASN A 71 10.21 8.35 -9.44
CA ASN A 71 9.86 9.08 -10.65
C ASN A 71 8.92 10.25 -10.40
N ARG A 72 8.15 10.19 -9.32
CA ARG A 72 7.21 11.24 -8.97
C ARG A 72 7.75 12.19 -7.90
N GLY A 73 9.03 12.09 -7.59
CA GLY A 73 9.68 13.03 -6.69
C GLY A 73 9.55 12.71 -5.20
N LEU A 74 9.35 11.43 -4.87
CA LEU A 74 9.27 10.98 -3.48
C LEU A 74 10.34 9.92 -3.22
N PRO A 75 11.60 10.34 -3.05
CA PRO A 75 12.68 9.40 -2.76
C PRO A 75 12.64 8.92 -1.31
N ARG A 76 13.36 7.83 -1.03
CA ARG A 76 13.46 7.22 0.29
C ARG A 76 13.74 8.25 1.40
N ALA A 77 14.62 9.19 1.15
CA ALA A 77 15.07 10.15 2.15
C ALA A 77 13.95 11.06 2.67
N GLU A 78 12.84 11.16 1.96
CA GLU A 78 11.71 11.97 2.39
C GLU A 78 10.74 11.22 3.30
N LEU A 79 10.90 9.92 3.43
CA LEU A 79 10.01 9.07 4.25
C LEU A 79 10.74 8.54 5.48
N VAL A 80 11.41 9.42 6.20
CA VAL A 80 12.19 9.02 7.37
C VAL A 80 11.38 9.10 8.66
N PRO A 81 11.69 8.25 9.66
CA PRO A 81 11.04 8.34 10.97
C PRO A 81 11.13 9.74 11.57
N GLY A 82 10.08 10.15 12.23
CA GLY A 82 9.98 11.47 12.84
C GLY A 82 9.31 12.51 11.96
N LYS A 83 9.19 12.27 10.66
CA LYS A 83 8.53 13.21 9.75
C LYS A 83 7.01 13.07 9.85
N THR A 84 6.31 14.18 9.84
CA THR A 84 4.85 14.19 9.80
C THR A 84 4.37 14.24 8.35
N VAL A 85 3.47 13.33 8.00
CA VAL A 85 2.91 13.24 6.65
C VAL A 85 1.40 13.08 6.73
N THR A 86 0.73 13.36 5.62
CA THR A 86 -0.70 13.10 5.47
C THR A 86 -0.88 12.10 4.34
N VAL A 87 -1.60 11.01 4.61
CA VAL A 87 -1.95 10.03 3.60
C VAL A 87 -3.46 10.01 3.41
N VAL A 88 -3.90 9.88 2.17
CA VAL A 88 -5.30 9.73 1.82
C VAL A 88 -5.46 8.42 1.08
N GLY A 89 -6.40 7.60 1.50
CA GLY A 89 -6.61 6.30 0.86
C GLY A 89 -7.74 5.52 1.48
N TYR A 90 -7.63 4.20 1.46
CA TYR A 90 -8.74 3.31 1.79
C TYR A 90 -8.33 2.23 2.77
N PRO A 91 -9.21 1.88 3.73
CA PRO A 91 -8.91 0.84 4.71
C PRO A 91 -8.87 -0.54 4.05
N ASN A 92 -8.02 -1.40 4.57
CA ASN A 92 -8.02 -2.81 4.18
C ASN A 92 -9.30 -3.47 4.70
N ARG A 93 -9.90 -4.34 3.89
CA ARG A 93 -11.17 -4.99 4.24
C ARG A 93 -11.04 -5.96 5.41
N ASN A 94 -9.84 -6.51 5.61
CA ASN A 94 -9.61 -7.57 6.60
C ASN A 94 -8.58 -7.21 7.67
N LYS A 95 -7.76 -6.20 7.44
CA LYS A 95 -6.69 -5.80 8.36
C LYS A 95 -7.02 -4.41 8.92
N PRO A 96 -7.47 -4.33 10.17
CA PRO A 96 -8.01 -3.07 10.72
C PRO A 96 -6.99 -1.95 10.88
N ASP A 97 -5.70 -2.28 10.87
CA ASP A 97 -4.63 -1.28 11.05
C ASP A 97 -3.89 -0.94 9.77
N GLU A 98 -4.42 -1.38 8.62
CA GLU A 98 -3.77 -1.15 7.34
C GLU A 98 -4.66 -0.35 6.41
N MET A 99 -4.04 0.55 5.63
CA MET A 99 -4.73 1.28 4.57
C MET A 99 -3.83 1.32 3.33
N ARG A 100 -4.41 1.55 2.17
CA ARG A 100 -3.67 1.78 0.94
C ARG A 100 -3.80 3.24 0.55
N ALA A 101 -2.67 3.91 0.37
CA ALA A 101 -2.66 5.33 0.08
C ALA A 101 -2.79 5.60 -1.43
N GLU A 102 -3.74 6.46 -1.77
CA GLU A 102 -3.88 7.05 -3.12
C GLU A 102 -2.85 8.13 -3.32
N ARG A 103 -2.59 8.91 -2.28
CA ARG A 103 -1.64 10.01 -2.30
C ARG A 103 -1.05 10.25 -0.93
N ILE A 104 0.09 10.93 -0.93
CA ILE A 104 0.78 11.34 0.28
C ILE A 104 1.24 12.78 0.16
N THR A 105 1.11 13.53 1.24
CA THR A 105 1.62 14.89 1.32
C THR A 105 2.79 14.93 2.28
N VAL A 106 3.92 15.39 1.78
CA VAL A 106 5.18 15.49 2.51
C VAL A 106 5.75 16.88 2.28
N ASP A 107 6.03 17.61 3.36
CA ASP A 107 6.60 18.96 3.29
C ASP A 107 5.83 19.89 2.35
N GLY A 108 4.51 19.83 2.41
CA GLY A 108 3.64 20.67 1.58
C GLY A 108 3.46 20.21 0.14
N ARG A 109 4.11 19.14 -0.28
CA ARG A 109 3.96 18.56 -1.64
C ARG A 109 3.11 17.30 -1.59
N THR A 110 2.17 17.21 -2.51
CA THR A 110 1.33 16.03 -2.65
C THR A 110 1.82 15.20 -3.82
N VAL A 111 2.00 13.91 -3.59
CA VAL A 111 2.45 12.95 -4.59
C VAL A 111 1.36 11.90 -4.76
N GLU A 112 0.91 11.71 -6.00
CA GLU A 112 -0.05 10.66 -6.33
C GLU A 112 0.68 9.32 -6.38
N LEU A 113 0.07 8.29 -5.78
CA LEU A 113 0.72 6.99 -5.61
C LEU A 113 0.13 5.89 -6.49
N ARG A 114 -1.09 6.08 -6.99
CA ARG A 114 -1.76 5.08 -7.82
C ARG A 114 -1.41 5.17 -9.30
#